data_eb9809636165d008bf2d58b38403b718
#
_entry.id   eb9809636165d008bf2d58b38403b718
#
_cell.length_a   1.000
_cell.length_b   1.000
_cell.length_c   1.000
_cell.angle_alpha   90.00
_cell.angle_beta   90.00
_cell.angle_gamma   90.00
#
_symmetry.space_group_name_H-M   'P 1'
#
loop_
_entity.id
_entity.type
_entity.pdbx_description
1 polymer ?
#
loop_
_entity_poly.entity_id
_entity_poly.type
_entity_poly.pdbx_seq_one_letter_code
_entity_poly.pdbx_strand_id
1 'polypeptide(L)'
;MEKRELKAIIEALLCLSSEPISMEQMFKVIDEAEEKRIHEALNELISDYNDDNRGVSIIEVAGGYQIVTRPQYDRWIKKHFALSSKIKLSLPALETLAMIAYRQPITNPEISAIRGVDSTGVLKTLLEKRLIKIKGRKKVVGRPLIYRTSREFLIHFGLKNLSELPTLEEFEQIITSEDKKEEK
;
A
#
# COMPACT_ATOMS: atom_id res chain seq x y z
N MET A 1 9.33 -15.84 -28.08
CA MET A 1 9.82 -14.55 -27.53
C MET A 1 11.11 -14.81 -26.73
N GLU A 2 12.13 -14.00 -26.98
CA GLU A 2 13.40 -14.12 -26.25
C GLU A 2 13.29 -13.53 -24.83
N LYS A 3 14.11 -14.02 -23.91
CA LYS A 3 14.09 -13.58 -22.48
C LYS A 3 14.37 -12.08 -22.32
N ARG A 4 15.28 -11.53 -23.11
CA ARG A 4 15.62 -10.11 -23.09
C ARG A 4 14.43 -9.24 -23.52
N GLU A 5 13.73 -9.68 -24.57
CA GLU A 5 12.53 -9.01 -25.07
C GLU A 5 11.40 -9.04 -24.02
N LEU A 6 11.20 -10.20 -23.37
CA LEU A 6 10.22 -10.36 -22.31
C LEU A 6 10.47 -9.41 -21.12
N LYS A 7 11.73 -9.28 -20.68
CA LYS A 7 12.12 -8.31 -19.64
C LYS A 7 11.83 -6.88 -20.07
N ALA A 8 12.11 -6.51 -21.30
CA ALA A 8 11.84 -5.16 -21.81
C ALA A 8 10.33 -4.85 -21.89
N ILE A 9 9.51 -5.84 -22.26
CA ILE A 9 8.05 -5.68 -22.27
C ILE A 9 7.52 -5.48 -20.84
N ILE A 10 7.95 -6.31 -19.88
CA ILE A 10 7.54 -6.19 -18.48
C ILE A 10 7.96 -4.82 -17.92
N GLU A 11 9.18 -4.39 -18.18
CA GLU A 11 9.70 -3.08 -17.77
C GLU A 11 8.83 -1.94 -18.33
N ALA A 12 8.50 -1.99 -19.63
CA ALA A 12 7.66 -0.98 -20.27
C ALA A 12 6.25 -0.93 -19.65
N LEU A 13 5.63 -2.09 -19.38
CA LEU A 13 4.33 -2.17 -18.72
C LEU A 13 4.37 -1.54 -17.32
N LEU A 14 5.37 -1.87 -16.52
CA LEU A 14 5.55 -1.33 -15.17
C LEU A 14 5.82 0.19 -15.18
N CYS A 15 6.58 0.68 -16.15
CA CYS A 15 6.85 2.11 -16.31
C CYS A 15 5.61 2.93 -16.67
N LEU A 16 4.73 2.40 -17.51
CA LEU A 16 3.52 3.09 -17.96
C LEU A 16 2.36 3.02 -16.97
N SER A 17 2.39 2.03 -16.08
CA SER A 17 1.29 1.82 -15.14
C SER A 17 1.38 2.76 -13.93
N SER A 18 0.27 3.46 -13.65
CA SER A 18 0.09 4.24 -12.44
C SER A 18 -0.31 3.39 -11.21
N GLU A 19 -0.72 2.14 -11.43
CA GLU A 19 -1.13 1.19 -10.41
C GLU A 19 -0.28 -0.08 -10.48
N PRO A 20 -0.13 -0.82 -9.36
CA PRO A 20 0.56 -2.10 -9.36
C PRO A 20 -0.08 -3.10 -10.33
N ILE A 21 0.73 -3.74 -11.18
CA ILE A 21 0.29 -4.76 -12.15
C ILE A 21 0.42 -6.13 -11.51
N SER A 22 -0.68 -6.90 -11.45
CA SER A 22 -0.67 -8.27 -10.94
C SER A 22 -0.08 -9.25 -11.96
N MET A 23 0.38 -10.43 -11.50
CA MET A 23 0.84 -11.49 -12.40
C MET A 23 -0.26 -11.91 -13.38
N GLU A 24 -1.51 -11.99 -12.94
CA GLU A 24 -2.64 -12.33 -13.82
C GLU A 24 -2.83 -11.31 -14.95
N GLN A 25 -2.60 -10.02 -14.67
CA GLN A 25 -2.66 -8.98 -15.70
C GLN A 25 -1.49 -9.11 -16.67
N MET A 26 -0.28 -9.41 -16.18
CA MET A 26 0.88 -9.67 -17.04
C MET A 26 0.65 -10.86 -17.96
N PHE A 27 0.12 -11.98 -17.45
CA PHE A 27 -0.20 -13.17 -18.26
C PHE A 27 -1.23 -12.89 -19.34
N LYS A 28 -2.24 -12.04 -19.06
CA LYS A 28 -3.25 -11.65 -20.05
C LYS A 28 -2.72 -10.75 -21.16
N VAL A 29 -1.74 -9.92 -20.84
CA VAL A 29 -1.17 -8.95 -21.81
C VAL A 29 -0.04 -9.59 -22.62
N ILE A 30 0.73 -10.50 -22.00
CA ILE A 30 1.86 -11.20 -22.63
C ILE A 30 1.44 -12.64 -22.91
N ASP A 31 0.46 -12.81 -23.79
CA ASP A 31 -0.14 -14.10 -24.13
C ASP A 31 0.75 -15.00 -24.99
N GLU A 32 1.79 -14.45 -25.61
CA GLU A 32 2.78 -15.16 -26.42
C GLU A 32 3.84 -15.91 -25.61
N ALA A 33 3.89 -15.74 -24.29
CA ALA A 33 4.88 -16.37 -23.42
C ALA A 33 4.23 -17.24 -22.34
N GLU A 34 4.90 -18.34 -22.00
CA GLU A 34 4.48 -19.19 -20.89
C GLU A 34 4.57 -18.42 -19.55
N GLU A 35 3.57 -18.58 -18.66
CA GLU A 35 3.49 -17.94 -17.36
C GLU A 35 4.79 -18.09 -16.54
N LYS A 36 5.40 -19.27 -16.58
CA LYS A 36 6.68 -19.55 -15.90
C LYS A 36 7.80 -18.63 -16.38
N ARG A 37 7.88 -18.42 -17.70
CA ARG A 37 8.91 -17.55 -18.31
C ARG A 37 8.69 -16.08 -17.95
N ILE A 38 7.43 -15.64 -17.86
CA ILE A 38 7.09 -14.29 -17.41
C ILE A 38 7.53 -14.09 -15.96
N HIS A 39 7.27 -15.09 -15.11
CA HIS A 39 7.68 -15.05 -13.70
C HIS A 39 9.20 -15.00 -13.52
N GLU A 40 9.92 -15.82 -14.26
CA GLU A 40 11.40 -15.84 -14.26
C GLU A 40 11.99 -14.51 -14.74
N ALA A 41 11.44 -13.95 -15.83
CA ALA A 41 11.88 -12.67 -16.38
C ALA A 41 11.61 -11.50 -15.41
N LEU A 42 10.46 -11.49 -14.73
CA LEU A 42 10.14 -10.50 -13.71
C LEU A 42 11.09 -10.58 -12.52
N ASN A 43 11.37 -11.78 -11.99
CA ASN A 43 12.29 -11.95 -10.86
C ASN A 43 13.70 -11.48 -11.20
N GLU A 44 14.17 -11.75 -12.40
CA GLU A 44 15.47 -11.22 -12.86
C GLU A 44 15.44 -9.70 -13.01
N LEU A 45 14.35 -9.15 -13.54
CA LEU A 45 14.19 -7.71 -13.67
C LEU A 45 14.19 -7.04 -12.27
N ILE A 46 13.50 -7.60 -11.28
CA ILE A 46 13.56 -7.15 -9.89
C ILE A 46 15.01 -7.17 -9.37
N SER A 47 15.73 -8.23 -9.63
CA SER A 47 17.15 -8.34 -9.24
C SER A 47 18.01 -7.26 -9.91
N ASP A 48 17.82 -7.01 -11.21
CA ASP A 48 18.54 -5.95 -11.93
C ASP A 48 18.23 -4.55 -11.39
N TYR A 49 17.03 -4.35 -10.84
CA TYR A 49 16.60 -3.08 -10.23
C TYR A 49 17.00 -2.95 -8.77
N ASN A 50 17.52 -4.01 -8.15
CA ASN A 50 18.05 -3.96 -6.77
C ASN A 50 19.45 -3.35 -6.66
N ASP A 51 20.09 -3.00 -7.78
CA ASP A 51 21.34 -2.25 -7.78
C ASP A 51 21.15 -0.87 -7.11
N ASP A 52 21.96 -0.59 -6.08
CA ASP A 52 21.91 0.64 -5.29
C ASP A 52 22.23 1.90 -6.09
N ASN A 53 22.83 1.77 -7.26
CA ASN A 53 23.12 2.87 -8.17
C ASN A 53 21.91 3.35 -8.98
N ARG A 54 20.78 2.65 -8.90
CA ARG A 54 19.53 3.06 -9.61
C ARG A 54 18.69 3.99 -8.76
N GLY A 55 18.05 4.97 -9.40
CA GLY A 55 17.12 5.91 -8.75
C GLY A 55 15.74 5.33 -8.46
N VAL A 56 15.42 4.18 -9.05
CA VAL A 56 14.13 3.48 -8.92
C VAL A 56 14.35 2.01 -8.56
N SER A 57 13.32 1.39 -8.00
CA SER A 57 13.27 -0.04 -7.71
C SER A 57 11.91 -0.61 -8.09
N ILE A 58 11.83 -1.92 -8.24
CA ILE A 58 10.56 -2.64 -8.44
C ILE A 58 10.18 -3.25 -7.10
N ILE A 59 8.98 -2.92 -6.63
CA ILE A 59 8.43 -3.48 -5.39
C ILE A 59 7.16 -4.27 -5.67
N GLU A 60 6.91 -5.26 -4.83
CA GLU A 60 5.62 -5.93 -4.76
C GLU A 60 4.73 -5.19 -3.76
N VAL A 61 3.54 -4.75 -4.20
CA VAL A 61 2.60 -3.98 -3.38
C VAL A 61 1.16 -4.27 -3.81
N ALA A 62 0.25 -4.42 -2.85
CA ALA A 62 -1.18 -4.67 -3.08
C ALA A 62 -1.48 -5.83 -4.03
N GLY A 63 -0.66 -6.90 -3.97
CA GLY A 63 -0.78 -8.08 -4.82
C GLY A 63 -0.35 -7.89 -6.28
N GLY A 64 0.47 -6.87 -6.57
CA GLY A 64 1.06 -6.61 -7.87
C GLY A 64 2.46 -6.02 -7.75
N TYR A 65 3.05 -5.63 -8.88
CA TYR A 65 4.39 -5.06 -8.98
C TYR A 65 4.32 -3.64 -9.52
N GLN A 66 5.18 -2.77 -9.01
CA GLN A 66 5.25 -1.37 -9.40
C GLN A 66 6.68 -0.85 -9.34
N ILE A 67 7.05 0.04 -10.28
CA ILE A 67 8.28 0.81 -10.20
C ILE A 67 8.05 1.99 -9.25
N VAL A 68 8.94 2.14 -8.28
CA VAL A 68 8.91 3.24 -7.31
C VAL A 68 10.27 3.90 -7.21
N THR A 69 10.29 5.17 -6.81
CA THR A 69 11.54 5.87 -6.52
C THR A 69 12.12 5.41 -5.19
N ARG A 70 13.45 5.35 -5.09
CA ARG A 70 14.12 4.97 -3.85
C ARG A 70 14.02 6.10 -2.81
N PRO A 71 13.80 5.78 -1.52
CA PRO A 71 13.63 6.76 -0.45
C PRO A 71 14.78 7.76 -0.31
N GLN A 72 16.00 7.35 -0.60
CA GLN A 72 17.20 8.19 -0.52
C GLN A 72 17.15 9.41 -1.46
N TYR A 73 16.32 9.37 -2.50
CA TYR A 73 16.13 10.46 -3.46
C TYR A 73 14.88 11.32 -3.18
N ASP A 74 14.11 11.02 -2.14
CA ASP A 74 12.86 11.69 -1.79
C ASP A 74 12.99 13.22 -1.66
N ARG A 75 14.14 13.71 -1.16
CA ARG A 75 14.43 15.16 -1.05
C ARG A 75 14.35 15.88 -2.40
N TRP A 76 14.96 15.30 -3.44
CA TRP A 76 15.00 15.91 -4.78
C TRP A 76 13.65 15.80 -5.47
N ILE A 77 12.98 14.67 -5.32
CA ILE A 77 11.65 14.41 -5.86
C ILE A 77 10.65 15.39 -5.27
N LYS A 78 10.66 15.56 -3.94
CA LYS A 78 9.84 16.55 -3.23
C LYS A 78 10.12 17.97 -3.73
N LYS A 79 11.36 18.36 -3.94
CA LYS A 79 11.73 19.67 -4.46
C LYS A 79 11.23 19.89 -5.89
N HIS A 80 11.31 18.89 -6.75
CA HIS A 80 10.86 18.96 -8.15
C HIS A 80 9.34 19.16 -8.24
N PHE A 81 8.58 18.38 -7.50
CA PHE A 81 7.12 18.45 -7.56
C PHE A 81 6.52 19.63 -6.80
N ALA A 82 7.31 20.56 -6.22
CA ALA A 82 6.89 21.74 -5.42
C ALA A 82 5.69 21.45 -4.51
N LEU A 83 5.74 20.35 -3.88
CA LEU A 83 4.76 19.46 -3.37
C LEU A 83 3.46 20.10 -2.94
N SER A 84 2.52 20.05 -3.86
CA SER A 84 1.12 19.97 -3.49
C SER A 84 0.97 18.80 -2.50
N SER A 85 0.46 19.12 -1.33
CA SER A 85 0.43 18.30 -0.15
C SER A 85 0.01 16.86 -0.44
N LYS A 86 0.90 15.92 -0.12
CA LYS A 86 0.52 14.54 0.18
C LYS A 86 -0.75 14.54 1.04
N ILE A 87 -1.54 13.50 0.94
CA ILE A 87 -2.69 13.23 1.80
C ILE A 87 -2.22 13.25 3.26
N LYS A 88 -2.11 14.44 3.86
CA LYS A 88 -1.85 14.54 5.29
C LYS A 88 -3.11 14.11 6.00
N LEU A 89 -3.06 12.95 6.62
CA LEU A 89 -4.09 12.51 7.55
C LEU A 89 -3.88 13.23 8.88
N SER A 90 -4.95 13.72 9.49
CA SER A 90 -4.89 14.21 10.87
C SER A 90 -4.65 13.03 11.83
N LEU A 91 -4.16 13.28 13.03
CA LEU A 91 -3.95 12.25 14.04
C LEU A 91 -5.22 11.42 14.30
N PRO A 92 -6.41 12.02 14.47
CA PRO A 92 -7.66 11.26 14.59
C PRO A 92 -7.98 10.37 13.38
N ALA A 93 -7.57 10.78 12.17
CA ALA A 93 -7.76 9.97 10.98
C ALA A 93 -6.80 8.78 10.93
N LEU A 94 -5.54 8.96 11.36
CA LEU A 94 -4.56 7.88 11.48
C LEU A 94 -4.99 6.85 12.52
N GLU A 95 -5.44 7.29 13.72
CA GLU A 95 -5.96 6.42 14.77
C GLU A 95 -7.13 5.57 14.27
N THR A 96 -8.12 6.20 13.62
CA THR A 96 -9.29 5.52 13.09
C THR A 96 -8.91 4.53 11.98
N LEU A 97 -7.99 4.93 11.11
CA LEU A 97 -7.49 4.07 10.04
C LEU A 97 -6.76 2.85 10.59
N ALA A 98 -5.91 3.02 11.62
CA ALA A 98 -5.24 1.94 12.31
C ALA A 98 -6.26 0.97 12.96
N MET A 99 -7.27 1.50 13.67
CA MET A 99 -8.33 0.65 14.24
C MET A 99 -9.02 -0.20 13.16
N ILE A 100 -9.34 0.40 11.99
CA ILE A 100 -9.93 -0.34 10.89
C ILE A 100 -8.97 -1.39 10.37
N ALA A 101 -7.69 -1.06 10.17
CA ALA A 101 -6.70 -1.98 9.64
C ALA A 101 -6.54 -3.23 10.52
N TYR A 102 -6.48 -3.07 11.83
CA TYR A 102 -6.26 -4.17 12.78
C TYR A 102 -7.55 -4.90 13.22
N ARG A 103 -8.71 -4.23 13.19
CA ARG A 103 -9.97 -4.80 13.72
C ARG A 103 -11.04 -5.05 12.68
N GLN A 104 -10.74 -4.87 11.41
CA GLN A 104 -11.71 -5.14 10.35
C GLN A 104 -12.17 -6.61 10.31
N PRO A 105 -13.45 -6.88 10.04
CA PRO A 105 -14.53 -5.92 9.69
C PRO A 105 -15.10 -5.19 10.90
N ILE A 106 -15.23 -3.87 10.87
CA ILE A 106 -15.66 -3.05 12.00
C ILE A 106 -16.72 -2.01 11.58
N THR A 107 -17.58 -1.60 12.49
CA THR A 107 -18.65 -0.62 12.24
C THR A 107 -18.36 0.72 12.94
N ASN A 108 -19.06 1.82 12.52
CA ASN A 108 -18.89 3.13 13.16
C ASN A 108 -19.23 3.10 14.67
N PRO A 109 -20.32 2.48 15.15
CA PRO A 109 -20.58 2.40 16.59
C PRO A 109 -19.46 1.71 17.36
N GLU A 110 -18.84 0.65 16.80
CA GLU A 110 -17.72 -0.04 17.44
C GLU A 110 -16.47 0.83 17.49
N ILE A 111 -16.17 1.57 16.42
CA ILE A 111 -15.05 2.52 16.37
C ILE A 111 -15.27 3.64 17.39
N SER A 112 -16.47 4.24 17.41
CA SER A 112 -16.81 5.34 18.32
C SER A 112 -16.80 4.89 19.79
N ALA A 113 -17.18 3.65 20.08
CA ALA A 113 -17.09 3.07 21.41
C ALA A 113 -15.63 2.94 21.90
N ILE A 114 -14.71 2.57 21.01
CA ILE A 114 -13.29 2.46 21.34
C ILE A 114 -12.64 3.85 21.50
N ARG A 115 -12.98 4.80 20.63
CA ARG A 115 -12.40 6.14 20.64
C ARG A 115 -13.00 7.07 21.70
N GLY A 116 -14.19 6.75 22.22
CA GLY A 116 -14.95 7.62 23.12
C GLY A 116 -15.56 8.85 22.46
N VAL A 117 -15.44 8.99 21.12
CA VAL A 117 -15.95 10.15 20.35
C VAL A 117 -16.55 9.69 19.01
N ASP A 118 -17.47 10.49 18.46
CA ASP A 118 -18.04 10.20 17.14
C ASP A 118 -16.97 10.21 16.05
N SER A 119 -16.99 9.18 15.22
CA SER A 119 -16.01 8.97 14.15
C SER A 119 -16.56 9.22 12.74
N THR A 120 -17.82 9.67 12.63
CA THR A 120 -18.52 9.83 11.33
C THR A 120 -17.76 10.73 10.35
N GLY A 121 -17.29 11.89 10.81
CA GLY A 121 -16.54 12.83 9.96
C GLY A 121 -15.20 12.26 9.49
N VAL A 122 -14.51 11.55 10.37
CA VAL A 122 -13.23 10.90 10.05
C VAL A 122 -13.45 9.76 9.04
N LEU A 123 -14.47 8.93 9.23
CA LEU A 123 -14.82 7.86 8.30
C LEU A 123 -15.15 8.40 6.90
N LYS A 124 -15.88 9.52 6.82
CA LYS A 124 -16.15 10.20 5.55
C LYS A 124 -14.84 10.59 4.85
N THR A 125 -13.93 11.24 5.56
CA THR A 125 -12.61 11.62 5.02
C THR A 125 -11.80 10.42 4.53
N LEU A 126 -11.78 9.32 5.27
CA LEU A 126 -11.07 8.10 4.88
C LEU A 126 -11.69 7.43 3.65
N LEU A 127 -13.03 7.47 3.50
CA LEU A 127 -13.73 6.99 2.30
C LEU A 127 -13.42 7.88 1.08
N GLU A 128 -13.47 9.21 1.23
CA GLU A 128 -13.15 10.17 0.16
C GLU A 128 -11.70 9.98 -0.33
N LYS A 129 -10.78 9.70 0.59
CA LYS A 129 -9.40 9.37 0.28
C LYS A 129 -9.19 7.93 -0.21
N ARG A 130 -10.25 7.15 -0.32
CA ARG A 130 -10.28 5.75 -0.74
C ARG A 130 -9.40 4.81 0.10
N LEU A 131 -9.01 5.19 1.31
CA LEU A 131 -8.20 4.35 2.20
C LEU A 131 -9.01 3.24 2.86
N ILE A 132 -10.32 3.44 2.97
CA ILE A 132 -11.27 2.43 3.45
C ILE A 132 -12.42 2.24 2.47
N LYS A 133 -13.10 1.10 2.58
CA LYS A 133 -14.29 0.77 1.78
C LYS A 133 -15.39 0.18 2.66
N ILE A 134 -16.63 0.32 2.20
CA ILE A 134 -17.81 -0.30 2.81
C ILE A 134 -17.95 -1.71 2.24
N LYS A 135 -17.96 -2.74 3.10
CA LYS A 135 -18.17 -4.14 2.68
C LYS A 135 -19.64 -4.58 2.73
N GLY A 136 -20.49 -3.82 3.39
CA GLY A 136 -21.90 -4.16 3.59
C GLY A 136 -22.46 -3.57 4.88
N ARG A 137 -23.48 -4.21 5.42
CA ARG A 137 -24.14 -3.83 6.68
C ARG A 137 -24.17 -5.00 7.65
N LYS A 138 -23.99 -4.70 8.94
CA LYS A 138 -24.08 -5.71 10.00
C LYS A 138 -25.55 -6.10 10.22
N LYS A 139 -25.82 -7.38 10.39
CA LYS A 139 -27.20 -7.90 10.61
C LYS A 139 -27.60 -7.77 12.10
N VAL A 140 -27.62 -6.52 12.60
CA VAL A 140 -28.05 -6.17 13.97
C VAL A 140 -28.98 -4.95 13.91
N VAL A 141 -29.62 -4.60 15.02
CA VAL A 141 -30.48 -3.40 15.12
C VAL A 141 -29.68 -2.19 14.64
N GLY A 142 -30.32 -1.32 13.83
CA GLY A 142 -29.67 -0.16 13.20
C GLY A 142 -28.88 -0.47 11.92
N ARG A 143 -28.62 -1.74 11.59
CA ARG A 143 -27.90 -2.21 10.38
C ARG A 143 -26.70 -1.34 9.99
N PRO A 144 -25.73 -1.07 10.90
CA PRO A 144 -24.63 -0.16 10.64
C PRO A 144 -23.73 -0.65 9.50
N LEU A 145 -23.08 0.30 8.80
CA LEU A 145 -22.12 0.00 7.75
C LEU A 145 -20.88 -0.69 8.33
N ILE A 146 -20.36 -1.63 7.58
CA ILE A 146 -19.13 -2.37 7.89
C ILE A 146 -18.01 -1.80 7.05
N TYR A 147 -16.91 -1.38 7.69
CA TYR A 147 -15.73 -0.82 7.06
C TYR A 147 -14.58 -1.83 7.02
N ARG A 148 -13.78 -1.72 5.96
CA ARG A 148 -12.50 -2.41 5.76
C ARG A 148 -11.53 -1.50 5.05
N THR A 149 -10.24 -1.79 5.14
CA THR A 149 -9.22 -1.18 4.29
C THR A 149 -9.46 -1.52 2.81
N SER A 150 -9.03 -0.63 1.94
CA SER A 150 -9.09 -0.77 0.48
C SER A 150 -7.78 -1.31 -0.09
N ARG A 151 -7.67 -1.43 -1.41
CA ARG A 151 -6.42 -1.71 -2.11
C ARG A 151 -5.50 -0.48 -2.05
N GLU A 152 -6.07 0.71 -2.15
CA GLU A 152 -5.35 1.99 -2.08
C GLU A 152 -4.68 2.19 -0.70
N PHE A 153 -5.22 1.61 0.37
CA PHE A 153 -4.55 1.55 1.67
C PHE A 153 -3.22 0.80 1.55
N LEU A 154 -3.21 -0.38 0.95
CA LEU A 154 -1.99 -1.16 0.78
C LEU A 154 -0.96 -0.42 -0.07
N ILE A 155 -1.39 0.19 -1.18
CA ILE A 155 -0.53 1.00 -2.05
C ILE A 155 0.06 2.19 -1.28
N HIS A 156 -0.77 2.88 -0.50
CA HIS A 156 -0.37 4.07 0.24
C HIS A 156 0.71 3.77 1.30
N PHE A 157 0.62 2.62 1.94
CA PHE A 157 1.56 2.18 2.98
C PHE A 157 2.68 1.26 2.43
N GLY A 158 2.68 0.94 1.14
CA GLY A 158 3.69 0.08 0.51
C GLY A 158 3.61 -1.38 0.96
N LEU A 159 2.42 -1.86 1.34
CA LEU A 159 2.20 -3.21 1.85
C LEU A 159 1.78 -4.17 0.73
N LYS A 160 2.31 -5.38 0.70
CA LYS A 160 1.85 -6.45 -0.20
C LYS A 160 0.43 -6.90 0.17
N ASN A 161 0.21 -7.07 1.47
CA ASN A 161 -1.07 -7.47 2.05
C ASN A 161 -1.14 -7.05 3.53
N LEU A 162 -2.27 -7.30 4.18
CA LEU A 162 -2.50 -6.92 5.58
C LEU A 162 -1.64 -7.69 6.59
N SER A 163 -1.09 -8.84 6.24
CA SER A 163 -0.23 -9.60 7.17
C SER A 163 1.15 -8.96 7.37
N GLU A 164 1.51 -7.98 6.55
CA GLU A 164 2.73 -7.18 6.76
C GLU A 164 2.55 -6.02 7.75
N LEU A 165 1.33 -5.83 8.29
CA LEU A 165 1.15 -4.87 9.39
C LEU A 165 1.86 -5.40 10.64
N PRO A 166 2.66 -4.56 11.34
CA PRO A 166 3.35 -4.96 12.56
C PRO A 166 2.37 -5.48 13.61
N THR A 167 2.76 -6.49 14.35
CA THR A 167 2.03 -6.91 15.56
C THR A 167 2.18 -5.85 16.66
N LEU A 168 1.34 -5.90 17.70
CA LEU A 168 1.46 -4.96 18.84
C LEU A 168 2.82 -5.09 19.51
N GLU A 169 3.37 -6.29 19.62
CA GLU A 169 4.69 -6.56 20.22
C GLU A 169 5.82 -5.97 19.36
N GLU A 170 5.76 -6.10 18.05
CA GLU A 170 6.71 -5.48 17.12
C GLU A 170 6.62 -3.95 17.17
N PHE A 171 5.40 -3.39 17.34
CA PHE A 171 5.19 -1.95 17.47
C PHE A 171 5.85 -1.39 18.73
N GLU A 172 5.73 -2.06 19.86
CA GLU A 172 6.40 -1.69 21.11
C GLU A 172 7.93 -1.69 20.98
N GLN A 173 8.48 -2.68 20.25
CA GLN A 173 9.92 -2.74 19.96
C GLN A 173 10.40 -1.58 19.07
N ILE A 174 9.61 -1.20 18.06
CA ILE A 174 9.92 -0.08 17.17
C ILE A 174 9.98 1.23 17.97
N ILE A 175 8.95 1.52 18.77
CA ILE A 175 8.89 2.73 19.61
C ILE A 175 10.11 2.79 20.54
N THR A 176 10.38 1.70 21.25
CA THR A 176 11.53 1.64 22.20
C THR A 176 12.88 1.83 21.50
N SER A 177 12.99 1.48 20.22
CA SER A 177 14.21 1.64 19.44
C SER A 177 14.38 3.06 18.87
N GLU A 178 13.29 3.77 18.61
CA GLU A 178 13.31 5.18 18.16
C GLU A 178 13.62 6.14 19.29
N ASP A 179 13.02 5.95 20.47
CA ASP A 179 13.32 6.75 21.67
C ASP A 179 14.80 6.71 22.04
N LYS A 180 15.48 5.58 21.83
CA LYS A 180 16.94 5.46 22.07
C LYS A 180 17.82 6.15 21.01
N LYS A 181 17.27 6.52 19.85
CA LYS A 181 18.01 7.25 18.79
C LYS A 181 17.89 8.76 18.93
N GLU A 182 16.84 9.27 19.57
CA GLU A 182 16.65 10.70 19.83
C GLU A 182 17.44 11.19 21.08
N GLU A 183 17.91 10.28 21.95
CA GLU A 183 18.75 10.61 23.12
C GLU A 183 20.27 10.61 22.83
N LYS A 184 20.71 10.49 21.59
CA LYS A 184 22.12 10.55 21.16
C LYS A 184 22.36 11.69 20.17
#